data_d06a42e608dad7a827719a3425475c10
#
_entry.id   d06a42e608dad7a827719a3425475c10
#
_cell.length_a   1.000
_cell.length_b   1.000
_cell.length_c   1.000
_cell.angle_alpha   90.00
_cell.angle_beta   90.00
_cell.angle_gamma   90.00
#
_symmetry.space_group_name_H-M   'P 1'
#
loop_
_entity.id
_entity.type
_entity.pdbx_description
1 polymer ?
#
loop_
_entity_poly.entity_id
_entity_poly.type
_entity_poly.pdbx_seq_one_letter_code
_entity_poly.pdbx_strand_id
1 'polypeptide(L)'
;MPSSYAYHPGNVAHSSAMEIEDTVPLIARSLGIDLIPLEGATSCGAGIIRQANRLLQLTLNARTFAMAEALGLEILTPCAATAGNLCEDLDELRRNPDLLAEVNRTLESTCNMQFSGETEVRHLMHVIVEDIGLEKLEEKVVNPLDFKISGYYGPNIQRKGACGLDDVFLPNYLESVIDAVGATPISLTTRTQSVGVPSLLSEESTALKQAAGVLSEAVDEGAELLVSICNLSHAVLDVYQIKASRITGLETRIPVIHFTDMLAFSFGHLNTRLAQLRTRVKVIGS
;
A
#
# COMPACT_ATOMS: atom_id res chain seq x y z
N MET A 1 -25.38 -2.02 -5.00
CA MET A 1 -24.76 -1.39 -6.19
C MET A 1 -23.27 -1.54 -6.01
N PRO A 2 -22.46 -1.63 -7.07
CA PRO A 2 -21.01 -1.59 -6.90
C PRO A 2 -20.61 -0.28 -6.22
N SER A 3 -19.68 -0.37 -5.26
CA SER A 3 -19.12 0.83 -4.64
C SER A 3 -18.10 1.42 -5.61
N SER A 4 -18.30 2.67 -6.04
CA SER A 4 -17.39 3.36 -6.97
C SER A 4 -16.42 4.24 -6.19
N TYR A 5 -15.15 4.27 -6.61
CA TYR A 5 -14.07 5.04 -5.99
C TYR A 5 -13.24 5.78 -7.02
N ALA A 6 -12.74 6.95 -6.65
CA ALA A 6 -11.71 7.67 -7.38
C ALA A 6 -10.35 6.96 -7.12
N TYR A 7 -9.81 6.30 -8.14
CA TYR A 7 -8.64 5.44 -7.99
C TYR A 7 -7.32 6.20 -8.14
N HIS A 8 -6.48 6.09 -7.11
CA HIS A 8 -5.10 6.54 -7.10
C HIS A 8 -4.15 5.33 -6.98
N PRO A 9 -3.34 5.02 -8.01
CA PRO A 9 -2.54 3.79 -8.05
C PRO A 9 -1.44 3.71 -6.98
N GLY A 10 -1.12 4.85 -6.37
CA GLY A 10 -0.07 4.94 -5.38
C GLY A 10 1.29 5.28 -5.98
N ASN A 11 2.30 5.36 -5.09
CA ASN A 11 3.67 5.65 -5.50
C ASN A 11 4.27 4.45 -6.24
N VAL A 12 5.16 4.72 -7.19
CA VAL A 12 5.93 3.74 -7.98
C VAL A 12 5.14 2.67 -8.71
N ALA A 13 3.80 2.77 -8.78
CA ALA A 13 2.96 1.82 -9.50
C ALA A 13 3.32 1.78 -10.99
N HIS A 14 3.61 2.92 -11.61
CA HIS A 14 4.05 3.01 -13.02
C HIS A 14 5.54 2.69 -13.24
N SER A 15 6.24 2.13 -12.25
CA SER A 15 7.69 1.88 -12.36
C SER A 15 8.13 0.60 -11.66
N SER A 16 8.58 0.65 -10.42
CA SER A 16 9.14 -0.51 -9.71
C SER A 16 8.10 -1.45 -9.08
N ALA A 17 6.82 -1.12 -9.16
CA ALA A 17 5.70 -1.94 -8.65
C ALA A 17 4.55 -2.02 -9.69
N MET A 18 4.89 -2.29 -10.94
CA MET A 18 3.93 -2.34 -12.07
C MET A 18 2.90 -3.46 -11.93
N GLU A 19 3.24 -4.54 -11.25
CA GLU A 19 2.32 -5.64 -10.97
C GLU A 19 1.04 -5.21 -10.25
N ILE A 20 1.09 -4.12 -9.48
CA ILE A 20 -0.06 -3.56 -8.77
C ILE A 20 -1.09 -2.98 -9.74
N GLU A 21 -0.64 -2.36 -10.83
CA GLU A 21 -1.54 -1.85 -11.87
C GLU A 21 -2.28 -2.97 -12.60
N ASP A 22 -1.62 -4.11 -12.76
CA ASP A 22 -2.23 -5.28 -13.41
C ASP A 22 -3.23 -5.97 -12.48
N THR A 23 -2.95 -6.06 -11.19
CA THR A 23 -3.72 -6.87 -10.24
C THR A 23 -4.90 -6.13 -9.62
N VAL A 24 -4.79 -4.84 -9.32
CA VAL A 24 -5.87 -4.07 -8.68
C VAL A 24 -7.17 -4.07 -9.49
N PRO A 25 -7.17 -3.83 -10.82
CA PRO A 25 -8.41 -3.89 -11.59
C PRO A 25 -9.07 -5.28 -11.61
N LEU A 26 -8.27 -6.35 -11.53
CA LEU A 26 -8.77 -7.72 -11.48
C LEU A 26 -9.50 -8.00 -10.16
N ILE A 27 -8.87 -7.61 -9.05
CA ILE A 27 -9.45 -7.75 -7.71
C ILE A 27 -10.71 -6.89 -7.57
N ALA A 28 -10.63 -5.63 -7.95
CA ALA A 28 -11.75 -4.70 -7.88
C ALA A 28 -12.98 -5.25 -8.61
N ARG A 29 -12.80 -5.75 -9.85
CA ARG A 29 -13.86 -6.38 -10.63
C ARG A 29 -14.44 -7.62 -9.92
N SER A 30 -13.58 -8.48 -9.35
CA SER A 30 -14.00 -9.70 -8.65
C SER A 30 -14.83 -9.39 -7.41
N LEU A 31 -14.51 -8.29 -6.71
CA LEU A 31 -15.18 -7.84 -5.50
C LEU A 31 -16.36 -6.88 -5.75
N GLY A 32 -16.60 -6.49 -7.00
CA GLY A 32 -17.67 -5.57 -7.38
C GLY A 32 -17.36 -4.11 -7.00
N ILE A 33 -16.08 -3.74 -7.00
CA ILE A 33 -15.60 -2.37 -6.83
C ILE A 33 -15.43 -1.75 -8.22
N ASP A 34 -15.96 -0.55 -8.42
CA ASP A 34 -15.77 0.22 -9.63
C ASP A 34 -14.69 1.29 -9.42
N LEU A 35 -13.67 1.31 -10.26
CA LEU A 35 -12.52 2.18 -10.15
C LEU A 35 -12.54 3.25 -11.25
N ILE A 36 -12.66 4.51 -10.85
CA ILE A 36 -12.57 5.66 -11.74
C ILE A 36 -11.17 6.26 -11.63
N PRO A 37 -10.29 6.12 -12.61
CA PRO A 37 -8.92 6.60 -12.52
C PRO A 37 -8.85 8.12 -12.32
N LEU A 38 -8.05 8.59 -11.38
CA LEU A 38 -7.70 10.00 -11.21
C LEU A 38 -6.59 10.36 -12.20
N GLU A 39 -6.96 10.53 -13.46
CA GLU A 39 -6.01 10.86 -14.53
C GLU A 39 -5.31 12.20 -14.27
N GLY A 40 -3.98 12.18 -14.25
CA GLY A 40 -3.18 13.35 -13.97
C GLY A 40 -3.04 13.70 -12.47
N ALA A 41 -3.51 12.84 -11.56
CA ALA A 41 -3.16 12.95 -10.14
C ALA A 41 -1.64 12.78 -9.98
N THR A 42 -1.08 13.54 -9.04
CA THR A 42 0.37 13.49 -8.76
C THR A 42 0.67 12.46 -7.67
N SER A 43 1.95 12.08 -7.55
CA SER A 43 2.42 11.37 -6.34
C SER A 43 2.04 12.16 -5.08
N CYS A 44 1.65 11.44 -4.03
CA CYS A 44 1.35 12.03 -2.71
C CYS A 44 2.57 12.68 -2.03
N GLY A 45 3.74 12.69 -2.67
CA GLY A 45 4.96 13.29 -2.16
C GLY A 45 5.61 12.56 -0.97
N ALA A 46 5.17 11.34 -0.69
CA ALA A 46 5.57 10.55 0.47
C ALA A 46 7.09 10.59 0.74
N GLY A 47 7.45 11.28 1.81
CA GLY A 47 8.81 11.30 2.35
C GLY A 47 9.75 12.34 1.77
N ILE A 48 9.58 12.78 0.53
CA ILE A 48 10.54 13.69 -0.14
C ILE A 48 9.99 15.11 -0.22
N ILE A 49 8.86 15.31 -0.87
CA ILE A 49 8.30 16.66 -1.08
C ILE A 49 7.97 17.32 0.26
N ARG A 50 7.38 16.56 1.19
CA ARG A 50 7.04 17.02 2.54
C ARG A 50 8.21 17.67 3.28
N GLN A 51 9.40 17.07 3.19
CA GLN A 51 10.60 17.57 3.87
C GLN A 51 11.18 18.80 3.19
N ALA A 52 11.06 18.87 1.86
CA ALA A 52 11.57 19.97 1.08
C ALA A 52 10.63 21.20 1.09
N ASN A 53 9.33 20.98 0.93
CA ASN A 53 8.33 22.05 0.89
C ASN A 53 6.94 21.49 1.27
N ARG A 54 6.52 21.75 2.51
CA ARG A 54 5.24 21.28 3.05
C ARG A 54 4.04 21.86 2.30
N LEU A 55 4.07 23.17 2.00
CA LEU A 55 2.98 23.81 1.29
C LEU A 55 2.81 23.26 -0.13
N LEU A 56 3.90 22.97 -0.83
CA LEU A 56 3.84 22.33 -2.14
C LEU A 56 3.19 20.94 -2.07
N GLN A 57 3.56 20.13 -1.08
CA GLN A 57 2.93 18.82 -0.91
C GLN A 57 1.42 18.96 -0.64
N LEU A 58 1.04 19.82 0.27
CA LEU A 58 -0.38 20.07 0.58
C LEU A 58 -1.16 20.54 -0.66
N THR A 59 -0.56 21.43 -1.47
CA THR A 59 -1.19 21.92 -2.70
C THR A 59 -1.37 20.81 -3.73
N LEU A 60 -0.37 19.96 -3.94
CA LEU A 60 -0.45 18.82 -4.87
C LEU A 60 -1.51 17.80 -4.42
N ASN A 61 -1.57 17.51 -3.11
CA ASN A 61 -2.56 16.58 -2.57
C ASN A 61 -3.96 17.18 -2.55
N ALA A 62 -4.10 18.47 -2.24
CA ALA A 62 -5.39 19.17 -2.34
C ALA A 62 -5.93 19.18 -3.78
N ARG A 63 -5.08 19.26 -4.80
CA ARG A 63 -5.49 19.09 -6.19
C ARG A 63 -6.05 17.68 -6.43
N THR A 64 -5.41 16.65 -5.89
CA THR A 64 -5.90 15.27 -5.98
C THR A 64 -7.25 15.11 -5.27
N PHE A 65 -7.42 15.73 -4.10
CA PHE A 65 -8.69 15.76 -3.37
C PHE A 65 -9.79 16.46 -4.18
N ALA A 66 -9.51 17.63 -4.74
CA ALA A 66 -10.46 18.38 -5.57
C ALA A 66 -10.90 17.59 -6.81
N MET A 67 -10.00 16.79 -7.41
CA MET A 67 -10.36 15.89 -8.50
C MET A 67 -11.35 14.81 -8.07
N ALA A 68 -11.17 14.22 -6.89
CA ALA A 68 -12.11 13.23 -6.35
C ALA A 68 -13.46 13.86 -5.95
N GLU A 69 -13.43 15.05 -5.33
CA GLU A 69 -14.65 15.84 -5.04
C GLU A 69 -15.47 16.15 -6.30
N ALA A 70 -14.82 16.50 -7.40
CA ALA A 70 -15.47 16.76 -8.66
C ALA A 70 -16.19 15.52 -9.22
N LEU A 71 -15.76 14.31 -8.85
CA LEU A 71 -16.43 13.06 -9.16
C LEU A 71 -17.48 12.66 -8.12
N GLY A 72 -17.51 13.30 -6.97
CA GLY A 72 -18.35 12.92 -5.82
C GLY A 72 -17.96 11.57 -5.23
N LEU A 73 -16.66 11.20 -5.28
CA LEU A 73 -16.16 9.90 -4.90
C LEU A 73 -15.06 10.00 -3.82
N GLU A 74 -14.97 8.97 -2.98
CA GLU A 74 -13.84 8.75 -2.09
C GLU A 74 -12.61 8.26 -2.88
N ILE A 75 -11.41 8.61 -2.42
CA ILE A 75 -10.16 8.15 -3.02
C ILE A 75 -9.86 6.75 -2.49
N LEU A 76 -9.61 5.81 -3.41
CA LEU A 76 -9.12 4.47 -3.10
C LEU A 76 -7.69 4.29 -3.59
N THR A 77 -6.80 3.79 -2.72
CA THR A 77 -5.42 3.45 -3.09
C THR A 77 -4.98 2.10 -2.50
N PRO A 78 -4.18 1.30 -3.24
CA PRO A 78 -3.59 0.07 -2.71
C PRO A 78 -2.27 0.31 -1.94
N CYS A 79 -1.82 1.56 -1.83
CA CYS A 79 -0.52 1.91 -1.28
C CYS A 79 -0.64 2.54 0.11
N ALA A 80 -0.18 1.84 1.16
CA ALA A 80 -0.21 2.35 2.54
C ALA A 80 0.51 3.70 2.71
N ALA A 81 1.62 3.94 2.00
CA ALA A 81 2.31 5.23 2.04
C ALA A 81 1.46 6.35 1.43
N THR A 82 0.75 6.07 0.34
CA THR A 82 -0.16 7.05 -0.28
C THR A 82 -1.35 7.31 0.62
N ALA A 83 -2.02 6.27 1.10
CA ALA A 83 -3.14 6.39 2.03
C ALA A 83 -2.78 7.23 3.25
N GLY A 84 -1.72 6.85 3.98
CA GLY A 84 -1.31 7.54 5.20
C GLY A 84 -0.90 9.01 4.97
N ASN A 85 -0.23 9.34 3.86
CA ASN A 85 0.14 10.72 3.56
C ASN A 85 -1.08 11.57 3.13
N LEU A 86 -1.95 11.03 2.30
CA LEU A 86 -3.16 11.74 1.89
C LEU A 86 -4.09 11.98 3.09
N CYS A 87 -4.32 10.98 3.95
CA CYS A 87 -5.13 11.14 5.14
C CYS A 87 -4.58 12.19 6.11
N GLU A 88 -3.26 12.20 6.33
CA GLU A 88 -2.61 13.20 7.19
C GLU A 88 -2.74 14.62 6.61
N ASP A 89 -2.54 14.76 5.30
CA ASP A 89 -2.65 16.06 4.62
C ASP A 89 -4.11 16.55 4.59
N LEU A 90 -5.06 15.65 4.41
CA LEU A 90 -6.49 15.93 4.47
C LEU A 90 -6.90 16.42 5.87
N ASP A 91 -6.48 15.73 6.93
CA ASP A 91 -6.75 16.11 8.31
C ASP A 91 -6.12 17.47 8.66
N GLU A 92 -4.89 17.75 8.20
CA GLU A 92 -4.24 19.06 8.39
C GLU A 92 -4.99 20.20 7.71
N LEU A 93 -5.43 20.01 6.47
CA LEU A 93 -6.19 21.02 5.72
C LEU A 93 -7.57 21.28 6.36
N ARG A 94 -8.26 20.22 6.80
CA ARG A 94 -9.56 20.34 7.49
C ARG A 94 -9.47 21.09 8.82
N ARG A 95 -8.38 20.92 9.55
CA ARG A 95 -8.17 21.57 10.86
C ARG A 95 -7.64 22.99 10.75
N ASN A 96 -7.16 23.41 9.60
CA ASN A 96 -6.55 24.71 9.42
C ASN A 96 -7.19 25.47 8.24
N PRO A 97 -8.28 26.22 8.47
CA PRO A 97 -8.98 26.96 7.41
C PRO A 97 -8.11 28.01 6.70
N ASP A 98 -7.17 28.65 7.41
CA ASP A 98 -6.27 29.64 6.80
C ASP A 98 -5.30 28.97 5.82
N LEU A 99 -4.77 27.81 6.18
CA LEU A 99 -3.91 27.01 5.31
C LEU A 99 -4.68 26.49 4.10
N LEU A 100 -5.92 26.02 4.30
CA LEU A 100 -6.78 25.60 3.21
C LEU A 100 -7.07 26.76 2.25
N ALA A 101 -7.32 27.95 2.77
CA ALA A 101 -7.53 29.16 1.95
C ALA A 101 -6.27 29.55 1.15
N GLU A 102 -5.06 29.37 1.73
CA GLU A 102 -3.79 29.62 1.04
C GLU A 102 -3.58 28.59 -0.10
N VAL A 103 -3.80 27.31 0.18
CA VAL A 103 -3.73 26.22 -0.81
C VAL A 103 -4.74 26.45 -1.94
N ASN A 104 -5.97 26.80 -1.62
CA ASN A 104 -7.02 27.06 -2.61
C ASN A 104 -6.72 28.26 -3.51
N ARG A 105 -6.10 29.34 -3.00
CA ARG A 105 -5.62 30.44 -3.85
C ARG A 105 -4.61 29.97 -4.90
N THR A 106 -3.73 29.04 -4.51
CA THR A 106 -2.76 28.46 -5.45
C THR A 106 -3.44 27.56 -6.49
N LEU A 107 -4.36 26.68 -6.04
CA LEU A 107 -5.14 25.82 -6.93
C LEU A 107 -5.96 26.61 -7.95
N GLU A 108 -6.66 27.64 -7.48
CA GLU A 108 -7.46 28.52 -8.35
C GLU A 108 -6.58 29.18 -9.43
N SER A 109 -5.45 29.76 -9.03
CA SER A 109 -4.57 30.50 -9.95
C SER A 109 -3.83 29.59 -10.95
N THR A 110 -3.59 28.30 -10.61
CA THR A 110 -2.77 27.38 -11.44
C THR A 110 -3.59 26.39 -12.25
N CYS A 111 -4.71 25.94 -11.77
CA CYS A 111 -5.52 24.90 -12.41
C CYS A 111 -7.04 25.11 -12.33
N ASN A 112 -7.48 26.29 -11.87
CA ASN A 112 -8.91 26.64 -11.72
C ASN A 112 -9.71 25.59 -10.92
N MET A 113 -9.13 25.13 -9.82
CA MET A 113 -9.72 24.14 -8.92
C MET A 113 -9.79 24.69 -7.50
N GLN A 114 -10.73 24.14 -6.73
CA GLN A 114 -10.85 24.38 -5.29
C GLN A 114 -11.14 23.06 -4.58
N PHE A 115 -10.65 22.92 -3.37
CA PHE A 115 -10.91 21.80 -2.48
C PHE A 115 -11.77 22.26 -1.31
N SER A 116 -12.89 21.58 -1.06
CA SER A 116 -13.86 21.97 0.00
C SER A 116 -13.60 21.26 1.33
N GLY A 117 -12.86 20.16 1.35
CA GLY A 117 -12.63 19.33 2.52
C GLY A 117 -13.56 18.11 2.64
N GLU A 118 -14.34 17.79 1.62
CA GLU A 118 -15.43 16.79 1.73
C GLU A 118 -15.06 15.37 1.21
N THR A 119 -13.89 15.21 0.59
CA THR A 119 -13.47 13.87 0.14
C THR A 119 -12.92 13.03 1.30
N GLU A 120 -12.93 11.71 1.13
CA GLU A 120 -12.28 10.77 2.04
C GLU A 120 -11.22 9.96 1.28
N VAL A 121 -10.29 9.35 2.04
CA VAL A 121 -9.25 8.50 1.48
C VAL A 121 -9.30 7.13 2.16
N ARG A 122 -9.33 6.06 1.38
CA ARG A 122 -9.41 4.68 1.85
C ARG A 122 -8.26 3.84 1.29
N HIS A 123 -7.72 2.96 2.11
CA HIS A 123 -6.81 1.92 1.63
C HIS A 123 -7.61 0.71 1.16
N LEU A 124 -7.21 0.09 0.04
CA LEU A 124 -7.93 -1.04 -0.55
C LEU A 124 -8.13 -2.21 0.43
N MET A 125 -7.14 -2.52 1.26
CA MET A 125 -7.26 -3.55 2.29
C MET A 125 -8.38 -3.23 3.30
N HIS A 126 -8.46 -1.97 3.75
CA HIS A 126 -9.52 -1.54 4.67
C HIS A 126 -10.91 -1.66 4.04
N VAL A 127 -11.06 -1.25 2.78
CA VAL A 127 -12.33 -1.41 2.05
C VAL A 127 -12.69 -2.89 1.92
N ILE A 128 -11.73 -3.77 1.66
CA ILE A 128 -11.99 -5.21 1.58
C ILE A 128 -12.49 -5.76 2.91
N VAL A 129 -11.87 -5.39 4.03
CA VAL A 129 -12.24 -5.94 5.34
C VAL A 129 -13.51 -5.28 5.89
N GLU A 130 -13.64 -3.95 5.80
CA GLU A 130 -14.69 -3.16 6.44
C GLU A 130 -15.99 -3.12 5.63
N ASP A 131 -15.89 -2.95 4.31
CA ASP A 131 -17.05 -2.69 3.46
C ASP A 131 -17.49 -3.93 2.67
N ILE A 132 -16.54 -4.73 2.20
CA ILE A 132 -16.81 -5.96 1.45
C ILE A 132 -17.07 -7.13 2.40
N GLY A 133 -16.24 -7.29 3.43
CA GLY A 133 -16.24 -8.38 4.40
C GLY A 133 -15.41 -9.58 3.95
N LEU A 134 -14.80 -10.25 4.93
CA LEU A 134 -13.94 -11.41 4.70
C LEU A 134 -14.70 -12.61 4.12
N GLU A 135 -15.94 -12.84 4.53
CA GLU A 135 -16.79 -13.92 3.99
C GLU A 135 -16.93 -13.81 2.47
N LYS A 136 -17.18 -12.61 1.97
CA LYS A 136 -17.30 -12.37 0.53
C LYS A 136 -15.96 -12.51 -0.21
N LEU A 137 -14.85 -12.19 0.46
CA LEU A 137 -13.51 -12.44 -0.06
C LEU A 137 -13.27 -13.96 -0.18
N GLU A 138 -13.58 -14.74 0.86
CA GLU A 138 -13.44 -16.19 0.88
C GLU A 138 -14.24 -16.86 -0.26
N GLU A 139 -15.48 -16.40 -0.53
CA GLU A 139 -16.30 -16.88 -1.66
C GLU A 139 -15.60 -16.69 -3.04
N LYS A 140 -14.64 -15.78 -3.15
CA LYS A 140 -13.88 -15.52 -4.39
C LYS A 140 -12.61 -16.36 -4.50
N VAL A 141 -12.20 -17.04 -3.45
CA VAL A 141 -10.99 -17.86 -3.45
C VAL A 141 -11.22 -19.13 -4.29
N VAL A 142 -10.50 -19.21 -5.38
CA VAL A 142 -10.47 -20.36 -6.30
C VAL A 142 -9.21 -21.19 -6.09
N ASN A 143 -8.10 -20.51 -5.77
CA ASN A 143 -6.80 -21.09 -5.48
C ASN A 143 -6.40 -20.76 -4.04
N PRO A 144 -6.80 -21.55 -3.03
CA PRO A 144 -6.36 -21.32 -1.67
C PRO A 144 -4.83 -21.46 -1.57
N LEU A 145 -4.24 -20.64 -0.70
CA LEU A 145 -2.80 -20.63 -0.50
C LEU A 145 -2.44 -21.54 0.68
N ASP A 146 -1.61 -22.54 0.43
CA ASP A 146 -1.05 -23.42 1.48
C ASP A 146 0.38 -22.98 1.81
N PHE A 147 0.51 -21.75 2.36
CA PHE A 147 1.79 -21.14 2.72
C PHE A 147 1.73 -20.54 4.12
N LYS A 148 2.89 -20.44 4.76
CA LYS A 148 3.11 -19.59 5.93
C LYS A 148 3.49 -18.20 5.45
N ILE A 149 2.61 -17.22 5.68
CA ILE A 149 2.74 -15.88 5.12
C ILE A 149 2.88 -14.85 6.24
N SER A 150 3.92 -14.03 6.20
CA SER A 150 4.04 -12.85 7.06
C SER A 150 3.46 -11.62 6.41
N GLY A 151 2.64 -10.88 7.15
CA GLY A 151 2.11 -9.58 6.75
C GLY A 151 3.04 -8.44 7.14
N TYR A 152 3.27 -7.49 6.22
CA TYR A 152 4.01 -6.26 6.49
C TYR A 152 3.19 -5.02 6.13
N TYR A 153 2.88 -4.21 7.14
CA TYR A 153 2.09 -2.98 7.03
C TYR A 153 2.96 -1.75 6.74
N GLY A 154 4.12 -1.68 7.40
CA GLY A 154 4.92 -0.47 7.49
C GLY A 154 4.27 0.63 8.34
N PRO A 155 4.97 1.76 8.59
CA PRO A 155 4.53 2.77 9.54
C PRO A 155 3.46 3.74 9.01
N ASN A 156 3.20 3.75 7.70
CA ASN A 156 2.37 4.79 7.10
C ASN A 156 0.87 4.59 7.33
N ILE A 157 0.40 3.35 7.32
CA ILE A 157 -1.02 3.02 7.51
C ILE A 157 -1.48 3.29 8.95
N GLN A 158 -0.55 3.39 9.88
CA GLN A 158 -0.80 3.63 11.30
C GLN A 158 -0.80 5.12 11.68
N ARG A 159 -0.60 6.03 10.71
CA ARG A 159 -0.61 7.46 11.01
C ARG A 159 -1.99 7.91 11.48
N LYS A 160 -1.99 8.91 12.38
CA LYS A 160 -3.23 9.52 12.86
C LYS A 160 -4.04 10.05 11.67
N GLY A 161 -5.32 9.70 11.63
CA GLY A 161 -6.18 9.99 10.48
C GLY A 161 -6.08 8.95 9.37
N ALA A 162 -5.32 7.87 9.55
CA ALA A 162 -5.24 6.78 8.59
C ALA A 162 -6.62 6.14 8.35
N CYS A 163 -6.80 5.72 7.15
CA CYS A 163 -8.01 5.45 6.40
C CYS A 163 -8.70 4.12 6.75
N GLY A 164 -8.95 3.80 8.01
CA GLY A 164 -9.65 2.58 8.40
C GLY A 164 -9.77 2.41 9.90
N LEU A 165 -10.39 1.31 10.31
CA LEU A 165 -10.72 0.99 11.70
C LEU A 165 -9.77 -0.04 12.33
N ASP A 166 -8.75 -0.51 11.60
CA ASP A 166 -7.75 -1.45 12.14
C ASP A 166 -7.00 -0.84 13.33
N ASP A 167 -6.58 -1.68 14.26
CA ASP A 167 -5.86 -1.19 15.46
C ASP A 167 -4.50 -0.60 15.05
N VAL A 168 -4.24 0.62 15.46
CA VAL A 168 -3.01 1.36 15.11
C VAL A 168 -1.76 0.72 15.72
N PHE A 169 -1.88 0.08 16.89
CA PHE A 169 -0.76 -0.53 17.62
C PHE A 169 -0.61 -2.02 17.33
N LEU A 170 -1.75 -2.70 17.13
CA LEU A 170 -1.81 -4.13 16.88
C LEU A 170 -2.68 -4.43 15.65
N PRO A 171 -2.29 -3.96 14.47
CA PRO A 171 -3.08 -4.17 13.26
C PRO A 171 -3.23 -5.67 12.95
N ASN A 172 -4.41 -6.08 12.47
CA ASN A 172 -4.72 -7.48 12.19
C ASN A 172 -5.47 -7.71 10.88
N TYR A 173 -5.80 -6.67 10.13
CA TYR A 173 -6.57 -6.82 8.90
C TYR A 173 -5.80 -7.62 7.83
N LEU A 174 -4.49 -7.42 7.72
CA LEU A 174 -3.69 -8.15 6.75
C LEU A 174 -3.60 -9.64 7.11
N GLU A 175 -3.43 -9.97 8.38
CA GLU A 175 -3.45 -11.35 8.88
C GLU A 175 -4.81 -12.01 8.63
N SER A 176 -5.90 -11.28 8.84
CA SER A 176 -7.25 -11.76 8.55
C SER A 176 -7.47 -12.02 7.05
N VAL A 177 -6.92 -11.16 6.18
CA VAL A 177 -6.97 -11.36 4.72
C VAL A 177 -6.10 -12.56 4.30
N ILE A 178 -4.93 -12.75 4.92
CA ILE A 178 -4.06 -13.90 4.69
C ILE A 178 -4.77 -15.21 5.07
N ASP A 179 -5.44 -15.24 6.22
CA ASP A 179 -6.23 -16.40 6.66
C ASP A 179 -7.40 -16.68 5.71
N ALA A 180 -8.13 -15.66 5.32
CA ALA A 180 -9.29 -15.77 4.41
C ALA A 180 -8.93 -16.32 3.01
N VAL A 181 -7.68 -16.21 2.57
CA VAL A 181 -7.21 -16.85 1.33
C VAL A 181 -6.65 -18.26 1.54
N GLY A 182 -6.77 -18.82 2.75
CA GLY A 182 -6.37 -20.18 3.11
C GLY A 182 -4.90 -20.33 3.50
N ALA A 183 -4.18 -19.23 3.72
CA ALA A 183 -2.80 -19.24 4.18
C ALA A 183 -2.71 -19.22 5.71
N THR A 184 -1.55 -19.57 6.25
CA THR A 184 -1.28 -19.47 7.70
C THR A 184 -0.54 -18.16 7.99
N PRO A 185 -1.16 -17.19 8.69
CA PRO A 185 -0.51 -15.94 9.00
C PRO A 185 0.59 -16.11 10.06
N ILE A 186 1.77 -15.56 9.80
CA ILE A 186 2.90 -15.47 10.73
C ILE A 186 3.07 -14.02 11.17
N SER A 187 2.93 -13.76 12.46
CA SER A 187 3.02 -12.42 13.03
C SER A 187 4.48 -12.01 13.25
N LEU A 188 4.85 -10.82 12.77
CA LEU A 188 6.17 -10.22 13.01
C LEU A 188 6.06 -9.08 14.02
N THR A 189 7.07 -8.93 14.87
CA THR A 189 7.19 -7.76 15.75
C THR A 189 7.56 -6.50 14.97
N THR A 190 8.25 -6.67 13.84
CA THR A 190 8.69 -5.59 12.96
C THR A 190 7.67 -5.21 11.89
N ARG A 191 6.50 -5.85 11.82
CA ARG A 191 5.52 -5.66 10.71
C ARG A 191 5.07 -4.21 10.46
N THR A 192 5.22 -3.34 11.46
CA THR A 192 4.84 -1.92 11.39
C THR A 192 6.06 -0.98 11.38
N GLN A 193 7.28 -1.51 11.50
CA GLN A 193 8.50 -0.70 11.49
C GLN A 193 8.84 -0.20 10.07
N SER A 194 9.67 0.84 10.00
CA SER A 194 10.15 1.36 8.72
C SER A 194 11.19 0.44 8.08
N VAL A 195 11.13 0.28 6.76
CA VAL A 195 12.20 -0.35 5.95
C VAL A 195 13.16 0.68 5.35
N GLY A 196 13.16 1.90 5.86
CA GLY A 196 14.13 2.93 5.52
C GLY A 196 13.90 3.66 4.18
N VAL A 197 12.71 3.57 3.56
CA VAL A 197 12.42 4.22 2.28
C VAL A 197 12.88 5.69 2.23
N PRO A 198 12.59 6.56 3.21
CA PRO A 198 13.01 7.96 3.17
C PRO A 198 14.52 8.17 3.18
N SER A 199 15.26 7.24 3.76
CA SER A 199 16.72 7.31 3.92
C SER A 199 17.47 6.62 2.79
N LEU A 200 16.79 5.92 1.88
CA LEU A 200 17.43 5.07 0.88
C LEU A 200 18.39 5.84 -0.04
N LEU A 201 18.10 7.10 -0.35
CA LEU A 201 18.94 7.95 -1.21
C LEU A 201 20.04 8.70 -0.45
N SER A 202 19.85 8.97 0.85
CA SER A 202 20.79 9.75 1.65
C SER A 202 21.71 8.90 2.52
N GLU A 203 21.21 7.76 3.02
CA GLU A 203 21.92 6.87 3.93
C GLU A 203 21.47 5.41 3.69
N GLU A 204 21.84 4.89 2.52
CA GLU A 204 21.44 3.58 2.05
C GLU A 204 21.77 2.45 3.03
N SER A 205 22.94 2.50 3.65
CA SER A 205 23.38 1.48 4.61
C SER A 205 22.40 1.35 5.79
N THR A 206 21.92 2.47 6.32
CA THR A 206 20.94 2.51 7.42
C THR A 206 19.58 1.99 6.95
N ALA A 207 19.14 2.39 5.77
CA ALA A 207 17.89 1.90 5.17
C ALA A 207 17.92 0.37 4.99
N LEU A 208 19.00 -0.16 4.45
CA LEU A 208 19.15 -1.60 4.21
C LEU A 208 19.25 -2.42 5.50
N LYS A 209 19.79 -1.87 6.59
CA LYS A 209 19.76 -2.52 7.91
C LYS A 209 18.33 -2.63 8.44
N GLN A 210 17.50 -1.62 8.26
CA GLN A 210 16.08 -1.66 8.64
C GLN A 210 15.31 -2.71 7.82
N ALA A 211 15.50 -2.73 6.51
CA ALA A 211 14.89 -3.74 5.65
C ALA A 211 15.36 -5.17 6.00
N ALA A 212 16.66 -5.34 6.29
CA ALA A 212 17.20 -6.63 6.71
C ALA A 212 16.57 -7.14 8.00
N GLY A 213 16.28 -6.26 8.96
CA GLY A 213 15.62 -6.65 10.22
C GLY A 213 14.24 -7.28 9.99
N VAL A 214 13.42 -6.67 9.12
CA VAL A 214 12.09 -7.21 8.76
C VAL A 214 12.21 -8.54 8.02
N LEU A 215 13.09 -8.59 7.01
CA LEU A 215 13.27 -9.80 6.19
C LEU A 215 13.83 -10.97 7.00
N SER A 216 14.81 -10.72 7.86
CA SER A 216 15.42 -11.74 8.71
C SER A 216 14.43 -12.28 9.73
N GLU A 217 13.63 -11.42 10.39
CA GLU A 217 12.59 -11.89 11.30
C GLU A 217 11.58 -12.80 10.57
N ALA A 218 11.16 -12.43 9.35
CA ALA A 218 10.25 -13.26 8.58
C ALA A 218 10.82 -14.65 8.27
N VAL A 219 12.12 -14.72 7.93
CA VAL A 219 12.82 -15.98 7.71
C VAL A 219 12.94 -16.79 9.02
N ASP A 220 13.33 -16.15 10.11
CA ASP A 220 13.55 -16.79 11.41
C ASP A 220 12.24 -17.34 12.01
N GLU A 221 11.11 -16.67 11.79
CA GLU A 221 9.77 -17.10 12.19
C GLU A 221 9.20 -18.18 11.21
N GLY A 222 9.95 -18.55 10.19
CA GLY A 222 9.59 -19.62 9.27
C GLY A 222 8.51 -19.25 8.26
N ALA A 223 8.37 -17.96 7.93
CA ALA A 223 7.53 -17.56 6.82
C ALA A 223 8.11 -18.01 5.47
N GLU A 224 7.24 -18.46 4.58
CA GLU A 224 7.60 -18.90 3.22
C GLU A 224 7.41 -17.76 2.21
N LEU A 225 6.64 -16.72 2.61
CA LEU A 225 6.31 -15.57 1.79
C LEU A 225 6.10 -14.34 2.69
N LEU A 226 6.55 -13.17 2.25
CA LEU A 226 6.25 -11.87 2.87
C LEU A 226 5.29 -11.08 1.97
N VAL A 227 4.19 -10.64 2.53
CA VAL A 227 3.16 -9.86 1.82
C VAL A 227 3.15 -8.43 2.34
N SER A 228 3.29 -7.44 1.45
CA SER A 228 3.30 -6.02 1.77
C SER A 228 2.05 -5.31 1.24
N ILE A 229 1.55 -4.30 1.98
CA ILE A 229 0.45 -3.42 1.56
C ILE A 229 0.92 -2.03 1.11
N CYS A 230 2.21 -1.86 0.89
CA CYS A 230 2.80 -0.56 0.56
C CYS A 230 3.74 -0.69 -0.63
N ASN A 231 3.43 -0.02 -1.75
CA ASN A 231 4.23 -0.07 -2.97
C ASN A 231 5.71 0.30 -2.75
N LEU A 232 5.98 1.35 -1.96
CA LEU A 232 7.35 1.79 -1.67
C LEU A 232 8.11 0.78 -0.82
N SER A 233 7.49 0.27 0.23
CA SER A 233 8.12 -0.74 1.09
C SER A 233 8.30 -2.07 0.35
N HIS A 234 7.31 -2.45 -0.47
CA HIS A 234 7.41 -3.62 -1.34
C HIS A 234 8.64 -3.55 -2.23
N ALA A 235 8.85 -2.43 -2.94
CA ALA A 235 10.01 -2.25 -3.79
C ALA A 235 11.34 -2.40 -3.04
N VAL A 236 11.44 -1.89 -1.81
CA VAL A 236 12.65 -2.04 -0.98
C VAL A 236 12.84 -3.47 -0.50
N LEU A 237 11.79 -4.09 0.04
CA LEU A 237 11.84 -5.45 0.57
C LEU A 237 12.13 -6.50 -0.51
N ASP A 238 11.67 -6.28 -1.73
CA ASP A 238 11.90 -7.21 -2.84
C ASP A 238 13.27 -7.02 -3.50
N VAL A 239 13.62 -5.78 -3.86
CA VAL A 239 14.77 -5.52 -4.73
C VAL A 239 16.10 -5.58 -3.97
N TYR A 240 16.12 -5.19 -2.70
CA TYR A 240 17.38 -4.98 -1.99
C TYR A 240 17.82 -6.13 -1.07
N GLN A 241 17.17 -7.28 -1.09
CA GLN A 241 17.44 -8.42 -0.18
C GLN A 241 18.92 -8.83 -0.18
N ILE A 242 19.50 -9.06 -1.38
CA ILE A 242 20.90 -9.50 -1.50
C ILE A 242 21.86 -8.46 -0.95
N LYS A 243 21.58 -7.17 -1.20
CA LYS A 243 22.45 -6.08 -0.70
C LYS A 243 22.30 -5.91 0.81
N ALA A 244 21.09 -6.03 1.34
CA ALA A 244 20.79 -6.01 2.76
C ALA A 244 21.50 -7.14 3.52
N SER A 245 21.44 -8.37 2.99
CA SER A 245 22.18 -9.53 3.54
C SER A 245 23.70 -9.30 3.56
N ARG A 246 24.27 -8.78 2.47
CA ARG A 246 25.72 -8.48 2.42
C ARG A 246 26.19 -7.43 3.44
N ILE A 247 25.34 -6.45 3.72
CA ILE A 247 25.69 -5.37 4.68
C ILE A 247 25.55 -5.86 6.12
N THR A 248 24.56 -6.72 6.41
CA THR A 248 24.24 -7.11 7.79
C THR A 248 24.75 -8.49 8.18
N GLY A 249 25.01 -9.35 7.21
CA GLY A 249 25.29 -10.78 7.45
C GLY A 249 24.07 -11.60 7.81
N LEU A 250 22.86 -11.02 7.81
CA LEU A 250 21.61 -11.71 8.12
C LEU A 250 21.08 -12.48 6.89
N GLU A 251 20.33 -13.55 7.13
CA GLU A 251 19.55 -14.19 6.08
C GLU A 251 18.30 -13.33 5.79
N THR A 252 18.15 -12.94 4.54
CA THR A 252 17.09 -12.02 4.12
C THR A 252 16.34 -12.52 2.89
N ARG A 253 16.65 -13.72 2.41
CA ARG A 253 16.07 -14.27 1.17
C ARG A 253 14.72 -14.91 1.44
N ILE A 254 13.68 -14.15 1.17
CA ILE A 254 12.29 -14.60 1.20
C ILE A 254 11.55 -14.01 -0.01
N PRO A 255 10.66 -14.75 -0.69
CA PRO A 255 9.80 -14.14 -1.69
C PRO A 255 8.98 -13.01 -1.10
N VAL A 256 8.91 -11.87 -1.80
CA VAL A 256 8.09 -10.72 -1.39
C VAL A 256 7.11 -10.38 -2.50
N ILE A 257 5.82 -10.27 -2.16
CA ILE A 257 4.77 -9.86 -3.09
C ILE A 257 3.91 -8.75 -2.48
N HIS A 258 3.20 -8.04 -3.32
CA HIS A 258 2.17 -7.12 -2.85
C HIS A 258 0.88 -7.91 -2.52
N PHE A 259 0.06 -7.41 -1.57
CA PHE A 259 -1.17 -8.12 -1.18
C PHE A 259 -2.17 -8.28 -2.33
N THR A 260 -2.12 -7.38 -3.31
CA THR A 260 -2.94 -7.46 -4.52
C THR A 260 -2.53 -8.62 -5.43
N ASP A 261 -1.24 -8.99 -5.50
CA ASP A 261 -0.79 -10.20 -6.20
C ASP A 261 -1.31 -11.45 -5.52
N MET A 262 -1.26 -11.48 -4.18
CA MET A 262 -1.79 -12.57 -3.38
C MET A 262 -3.27 -12.79 -3.66
N LEU A 263 -4.07 -11.72 -3.60
CA LEU A 263 -5.51 -11.78 -3.86
C LEU A 263 -5.82 -12.15 -5.32
N ALA A 264 -5.15 -11.54 -6.28
CA ALA A 264 -5.38 -11.85 -7.69
C ALA A 264 -5.10 -13.32 -8.00
N PHE A 265 -4.02 -13.89 -7.44
CA PHE A 265 -3.74 -15.32 -7.59
C PHE A 265 -4.81 -16.17 -6.91
N SER A 266 -5.22 -15.84 -5.69
CA SER A 266 -6.26 -16.58 -4.96
C SER A 266 -7.59 -16.59 -5.70
N PHE A 267 -7.91 -15.51 -6.42
CA PHE A 267 -9.13 -15.37 -7.23
C PHE A 267 -9.02 -16.04 -8.61
N GLY A 268 -7.94 -16.77 -8.89
CA GLY A 268 -7.76 -17.54 -10.12
C GLY A 268 -7.05 -16.80 -11.26
N HIS A 269 -6.53 -15.60 -11.02
CA HIS A 269 -5.75 -14.85 -12.01
C HIS A 269 -4.29 -15.34 -12.00
N LEU A 270 -3.95 -16.25 -12.91
CA LEU A 270 -2.67 -16.97 -12.89
C LEU A 270 -1.46 -16.21 -13.45
N ASN A 271 -1.67 -15.12 -14.18
CA ASN A 271 -0.59 -14.28 -14.73
C ASN A 271 -0.09 -13.26 -13.71
N THR A 272 0.03 -13.67 -12.44
CA THR A 272 0.51 -12.83 -11.36
C THR A 272 1.97 -13.17 -11.01
N ARG A 273 2.62 -12.24 -10.30
CA ARG A 273 3.97 -12.46 -9.79
C ARG A 273 4.05 -13.70 -8.88
N LEU A 274 3.02 -13.97 -8.08
CA LEU A 274 2.97 -15.17 -7.25
C LEU A 274 3.01 -16.45 -8.09
N ALA A 275 2.31 -16.51 -9.23
CA ALA A 275 2.37 -17.65 -10.14
C ALA A 275 3.78 -17.84 -10.70
N GLN A 276 4.49 -16.76 -11.03
CA GLN A 276 5.89 -16.80 -11.47
C GLN A 276 6.82 -17.26 -10.36
N LEU A 277 6.64 -16.82 -9.13
CA LEU A 277 7.40 -17.24 -7.96
C LEU A 277 7.18 -18.73 -7.66
N ARG A 278 5.94 -19.23 -7.69
CA ARG A 278 5.61 -20.65 -7.50
C ARG A 278 6.34 -21.55 -8.50
N THR A 279 6.43 -21.11 -9.75
CA THR A 279 7.17 -21.86 -10.78
C THR A 279 8.65 -21.93 -10.45
N ARG A 280 9.24 -20.86 -9.93
CA ARG A 280 10.65 -20.84 -9.52
C ARG A 280 10.92 -21.69 -8.27
N VAL A 281 10.05 -21.61 -7.26
CA VAL A 281 10.18 -22.37 -6.01
C VAL A 281 10.06 -23.88 -6.27
N LYS A 282 9.13 -24.32 -7.14
CA LYS A 282 9.05 -25.73 -7.55
C LYS A 282 10.28 -26.23 -8.28
N VAL A 283 10.94 -25.39 -9.07
CA VAL A 283 12.17 -25.75 -9.82
C VAL A 283 13.40 -25.81 -8.90
N ILE A 284 13.40 -25.08 -7.79
CA ILE A 284 14.52 -25.05 -6.82
C ILE A 284 14.36 -26.14 -5.75
N GLY A 285 13.15 -26.60 -5.48
CA GLY A 285 12.81 -27.61 -4.47
C GLY A 285 12.64 -29.03 -5.00
N SER A 286 12.96 -29.27 -6.29
CA SER A 286 12.90 -30.59 -6.93
C SER A 286 14.29 -31.22 -7.11
#